data_dffead4d2f5e3ff94cac9d6921890cba
#
_entry.id   dffead4d2f5e3ff94cac9d6921890cba
#
_cell.length_a   1.000
_cell.length_b   1.000
_cell.length_c   1.000
_cell.angle_alpha   90.00
_cell.angle_beta   90.00
_cell.angle_gamma   90.00
#
_symmetry.space_group_name_H-M   'P 1'
#
loop_
_entity.id
_entity.type
_entity.pdbx_description
1 polymer ?
#
loop_
_entity_poly.entity_id
_entity_poly.type
_entity_poly.pdbx_seq_one_letter_code
_entity_poly.pdbx_strand_id
1 'polypeptide(L)'
;MGVTKGRRRYKTTSKSPMVLVSTEYLKNLSLSIQHLYNINTLKKTGEFTVAFNREAKAEYEIIETYEAGIVLEGSEVKALRNKQTVSFKDSFVRIENGEAWLYNLYIAPYRYATLKPPDPLRKRKLLLHKREILRLLGKVQQKGFTIIPLRVYFKDGKVKVEIALAKGKKTYDRREELRERDIKRQMERDLKNWR
;
A
#
# COMPACT_ATOMS: atom_id res chain seq x y z
N MET A 1 -62.31 -40.83 0.30
CA MET A 1 -61.08 -41.49 -0.16
C MET A 1 -60.06 -40.38 -0.45
N GLY A 2 -59.18 -40.06 0.49
CA GLY A 2 -58.17 -39.03 0.40
C GLY A 2 -56.77 -39.63 0.46
N VAL A 3 -55.98 -39.39 -0.57
CA VAL A 3 -54.58 -39.84 -0.67
C VAL A 3 -53.67 -38.70 -0.28
N THR A 4 -53.04 -38.81 0.86
CA THR A 4 -52.04 -37.84 1.37
C THR A 4 -50.68 -38.19 0.77
N LYS A 5 -50.13 -37.31 -0.08
CA LYS A 5 -48.76 -37.38 -0.59
C LYS A 5 -47.78 -36.86 0.48
N GLY A 6 -46.97 -37.74 1.07
CA GLY A 6 -45.87 -37.39 1.96
C GLY A 6 -44.72 -36.69 1.23
N ARG A 7 -44.30 -35.48 1.69
CA ARG A 7 -43.09 -34.80 1.27
C ARG A 7 -41.89 -35.38 2.00
N ARG A 8 -40.98 -36.05 1.27
CA ARG A 8 -39.65 -36.42 1.77
C ARG A 8 -38.77 -35.17 1.86
N ARG A 9 -38.31 -34.84 3.07
CA ARG A 9 -37.28 -33.85 3.33
C ARG A 9 -35.92 -34.48 3.12
N TYR A 10 -35.18 -34.03 2.14
CA TYR A 10 -33.76 -34.38 2.02
C TYR A 10 -32.95 -33.47 2.96
N LYS A 11 -32.35 -34.07 3.98
CA LYS A 11 -31.30 -33.44 4.80
C LYS A 11 -29.98 -33.57 4.04
N THR A 12 -29.51 -32.50 3.45
CA THR A 12 -28.14 -32.41 2.92
C THR A 12 -27.22 -31.94 4.06
N THR A 13 -26.56 -32.88 4.70
CA THR A 13 -25.42 -32.63 5.57
C THR A 13 -24.15 -32.81 4.73
N SER A 14 -23.66 -31.74 4.09
CA SER A 14 -22.31 -31.74 3.55
C SER A 14 -21.39 -30.99 4.56
N LYS A 15 -20.85 -31.74 5.51
CA LYS A 15 -19.65 -31.33 6.24
C LYS A 15 -18.45 -31.61 5.33
N SER A 16 -17.89 -30.56 4.73
CA SER A 16 -16.59 -30.67 4.10
C SER A 16 -15.53 -30.98 5.19
N PRO A 17 -14.64 -31.96 4.99
CA PRO A 17 -13.59 -32.24 5.96
C PRO A 17 -12.61 -31.04 5.99
N MET A 18 -12.53 -30.40 7.14
CA MET A 18 -11.48 -29.42 7.44
C MET A 18 -10.15 -30.21 7.51
N VAL A 19 -9.38 -30.19 6.44
CA VAL A 19 -8.03 -30.75 6.42
C VAL A 19 -7.17 -29.86 7.33
N LEU A 20 -6.97 -30.32 8.56
CA LEU A 20 -5.95 -29.79 9.47
C LEU A 20 -4.57 -30.15 8.90
N VAL A 21 -4.01 -29.27 8.09
CA VAL A 21 -2.64 -29.38 7.64
C VAL A 21 -1.74 -29.13 8.84
N SER A 22 -1.04 -30.18 9.29
CA SER A 22 -0.12 -30.10 10.44
C SER A 22 0.98 -29.08 10.18
N THR A 23 1.35 -28.35 11.22
CA THR A 23 2.42 -27.35 11.21
C THR A 23 3.78 -27.89 10.73
N GLU A 24 3.99 -29.21 10.80
CA GLU A 24 5.21 -29.87 10.29
C GLU A 24 5.26 -29.96 8.76
N TYR A 25 4.10 -30.11 8.10
CA TYR A 25 4.03 -30.15 6.63
C TYR A 25 4.43 -28.81 5.99
N LEU A 26 4.22 -27.69 6.71
CA LEU A 26 4.57 -26.34 6.25
C LEU A 26 6.07 -26.05 6.34
N LYS A 27 6.81 -26.75 7.18
CA LYS A 27 8.28 -26.55 7.34
C LYS A 27 9.09 -27.09 6.16
N ASN A 28 8.54 -28.03 5.41
CA ASN A 28 9.21 -28.68 4.28
C ASN A 28 8.80 -28.13 2.90
N LEU A 29 7.94 -27.13 2.85
CA LEU A 29 7.59 -26.44 1.62
C LEU A 29 8.72 -25.52 1.18
N SER A 30 9.14 -25.62 -0.08
CA SER A 30 10.19 -24.74 -0.62
C SER A 30 9.83 -23.26 -0.45
N LEU A 31 10.84 -22.40 -0.28
CA LEU A 31 10.71 -20.95 -0.11
C LEU A 31 9.76 -20.29 -1.13
N SER A 32 9.65 -20.83 -2.35
CA SER A 32 8.74 -20.36 -3.39
C SER A 32 7.27 -20.59 -3.03
N ILE A 33 6.94 -21.72 -2.40
CA ILE A 33 5.57 -22.03 -1.98
C ILE A 33 5.21 -21.26 -0.71
N GLN A 34 6.15 -21.06 0.20
CA GLN A 34 5.96 -20.17 1.35
C GLN A 34 5.70 -18.72 0.92
N HIS A 35 6.36 -18.27 -0.15
CA HIS A 35 6.10 -16.94 -0.72
C HIS A 35 4.67 -16.83 -1.29
N LEU A 36 4.18 -17.87 -1.99
CA LEU A 36 2.81 -17.93 -2.50
C LEU A 36 1.76 -18.03 -1.36
N TYR A 37 2.06 -18.76 -0.28
CA TYR A 37 1.19 -18.81 0.90
C TYR A 37 1.14 -17.46 1.62
N ASN A 38 2.27 -16.75 1.76
CA ASN A 38 2.30 -15.40 2.31
C ASN A 38 1.50 -14.40 1.47
N ILE A 39 1.56 -14.51 0.14
CA ILE A 39 0.74 -13.67 -0.76
C ILE A 39 -0.76 -13.97 -0.57
N ASN A 40 -1.14 -15.23 -0.35
CA ASN A 40 -2.54 -15.60 -0.11
C ASN A 40 -3.03 -15.25 1.31
N THR A 41 -2.15 -15.25 2.30
CA THR A 41 -2.47 -14.81 3.67
C THR A 41 -2.64 -13.28 3.73
N LEU A 42 -1.89 -12.53 2.93
CA LEU A 42 -2.07 -11.08 2.75
C LEU A 42 -3.42 -10.73 2.05
N LYS A 43 -4.00 -11.66 1.28
CA LYS A 43 -5.35 -11.48 0.71
C LYS A 43 -6.48 -11.57 1.74
N LYS A 44 -6.24 -12.07 2.95
CA LYS A 44 -7.25 -12.16 4.02
C LYS A 44 -7.53 -10.84 4.74
N THR A 45 -6.73 -9.79 4.53
CA THR A 45 -6.90 -8.50 5.21
C THR A 45 -7.65 -7.43 4.40
N GLY A 46 -8.28 -7.75 3.28
CA GLY A 46 -9.05 -6.76 2.48
C GLY A 46 -8.20 -5.57 1.97
N GLU A 47 -6.88 -5.64 2.12
CA GLU A 47 -5.93 -4.58 1.73
C GLU A 47 -5.30 -4.89 0.38
N PHE A 48 -5.42 -3.95 -0.56
CA PHE A 48 -4.83 -4.07 -1.90
C PHE A 48 -4.01 -2.83 -2.23
N THR A 49 -2.69 -3.00 -2.35
CA THR A 49 -1.79 -1.90 -2.72
C THR A 49 -1.86 -1.60 -4.22
N VAL A 50 -2.10 -0.32 -4.54
CA VAL A 50 -2.14 0.20 -5.91
C VAL A 50 -0.75 0.59 -6.39
N ALA A 51 -0.02 1.37 -5.59
CA ALA A 51 1.30 1.88 -5.96
C ALA A 51 2.18 2.14 -4.73
N PHE A 52 3.50 2.00 -4.93
CA PHE A 52 4.54 2.30 -3.93
C PHE A 52 5.50 3.37 -4.43
N ASN A 53 5.91 4.25 -3.53
CA ASN A 53 7.03 5.17 -3.73
C ASN A 53 8.35 4.43 -3.43
N ARG A 54 8.97 3.88 -4.48
CA ARG A 54 10.21 3.12 -4.35
C ARG A 54 11.41 4.00 -4.02
N GLU A 55 11.37 5.26 -4.44
CA GLU A 55 12.47 6.23 -4.28
C GLU A 55 12.50 6.83 -2.87
N ALA A 56 11.36 6.85 -2.18
CA ALA A 56 11.26 7.44 -0.85
C ALA A 56 12.32 6.95 0.14
N LYS A 57 12.56 5.62 0.20
CA LYS A 57 13.56 5.03 1.10
C LYS A 57 15.00 5.32 0.68
N ALA A 58 15.24 5.57 -0.61
CA ALA A 58 16.58 5.93 -1.10
C ALA A 58 16.91 7.39 -0.83
N GLU A 59 15.91 8.27 -0.85
CA GLU A 59 16.10 9.72 -0.74
C GLU A 59 15.93 10.24 0.68
N TYR A 60 15.11 9.55 1.48
CA TYR A 60 14.72 10.01 2.80
C TYR A 60 14.94 8.95 3.87
N GLU A 61 15.31 9.40 5.05
CA GLU A 61 15.23 8.65 6.30
C GLU A 61 13.81 8.77 6.84
N ILE A 62 13.10 7.63 6.97
CA ILE A 62 11.72 7.60 7.47
C ILE A 62 11.74 7.54 8.98
N ILE A 63 11.11 8.51 9.64
CA ILE A 63 11.06 8.63 11.10
C ILE A 63 9.78 8.01 11.65
N GLU A 64 8.63 8.38 11.10
CA GLU A 64 7.31 7.89 11.53
C GLU A 64 6.39 7.76 10.33
N THR A 65 5.45 6.82 10.39
CA THR A 65 4.44 6.62 9.34
C THR A 65 3.03 6.81 9.90
N TYR A 66 2.12 7.28 9.04
CA TYR A 66 0.71 7.53 9.37
C TYR A 66 -0.18 7.00 8.25
N GLU A 67 -1.32 6.41 8.61
CA GLU A 67 -2.38 6.04 7.66
C GLU A 67 -3.36 7.20 7.52
N ALA A 68 -3.49 7.76 6.33
CA ALA A 68 -4.42 8.83 6.01
C ALA A 68 -5.52 8.35 5.05
N GLY A 69 -6.76 8.80 5.27
CA GLY A 69 -7.76 8.79 4.21
C GLY A 69 -7.43 9.83 3.15
N ILE A 70 -7.94 9.68 1.93
CA ILE A 70 -7.76 10.65 0.85
C ILE A 70 -9.10 10.98 0.18
N VAL A 71 -9.34 12.26 -0.07
CA VAL A 71 -10.52 12.73 -0.78
C VAL A 71 -10.27 12.69 -2.28
N LEU A 72 -10.94 11.76 -2.97
CA LEU A 72 -10.82 11.53 -4.41
C LEU A 72 -12.15 11.77 -5.11
N GLU A 73 -12.08 12.09 -6.38
CA GLU A 73 -13.23 12.09 -7.28
C GLU A 73 -13.55 10.66 -7.78
N GLY A 74 -14.80 10.43 -8.20
CA GLY A 74 -15.24 9.10 -8.62
C GLY A 74 -14.43 8.53 -9.80
N SER A 75 -13.98 9.39 -10.71
CA SER A 75 -13.11 9.03 -11.84
C SER A 75 -11.71 8.56 -11.37
N GLU A 76 -11.13 9.22 -10.36
CA GLU A 76 -9.85 8.83 -9.79
C GLU A 76 -9.93 7.48 -9.07
N VAL A 77 -11.02 7.25 -8.31
CA VAL A 77 -11.25 5.95 -7.65
C VAL A 77 -11.36 4.82 -8.68
N LYS A 78 -12.06 5.08 -9.81
CA LYS A 78 -12.16 4.12 -10.92
C LYS A 78 -10.79 3.88 -11.57
N ALA A 79 -9.98 4.93 -11.77
CA ALA A 79 -8.63 4.81 -12.29
C ALA A 79 -7.75 3.94 -11.41
N LEU A 80 -7.77 4.15 -10.10
CA LEU A 80 -7.00 3.37 -9.12
C LEU A 80 -7.46 1.89 -9.07
N ARG A 81 -8.78 1.62 -9.14
CA ARG A 81 -9.32 0.24 -9.21
C ARG A 81 -8.86 -0.49 -10.46
N ASN A 82 -8.76 0.21 -11.59
CA ASN A 82 -8.28 -0.34 -12.86
C ASN A 82 -6.74 -0.34 -12.97
N LYS A 83 -6.03 -0.15 -11.85
CA LYS A 83 -4.56 -0.16 -11.78
C LYS A 83 -3.90 0.79 -12.79
N GLN A 84 -4.53 1.93 -13.07
CA GLN A 84 -3.91 2.93 -13.92
C GLN A 84 -2.71 3.57 -13.23
N THR A 85 -1.84 4.19 -14.01
CA THR A 85 -0.56 4.72 -13.55
C THR A 85 -0.71 5.73 -12.42
N VAL A 86 0.03 5.50 -11.33
CA VAL A 86 0.22 6.43 -10.21
C VAL A 86 1.71 6.73 -10.10
N SER A 87 2.07 8.01 -10.04
CA SER A 87 3.45 8.43 -9.83
C SER A 87 3.58 9.31 -8.60
N PHE A 88 4.60 9.06 -7.82
CA PHE A 88 4.93 9.81 -6.60
C PHE A 88 6.01 10.87 -6.84
N LYS A 89 6.44 11.07 -8.10
CA LYS A 89 7.49 12.02 -8.41
C LYS A 89 7.14 13.41 -7.90
N ASP A 90 8.04 14.01 -7.14
CA ASP A 90 7.90 15.34 -6.54
C ASP A 90 6.66 15.50 -5.64
N SER A 91 6.07 14.38 -5.17
CA SER A 91 4.91 14.42 -4.30
C SER A 91 5.29 14.64 -2.84
N PHE A 92 4.54 15.50 -2.17
CA PHE A 92 4.73 15.84 -0.76
C PHE A 92 3.41 16.20 -0.09
N VAL A 93 3.40 16.18 1.23
CA VAL A 93 2.25 16.60 2.02
C VAL A 93 2.56 17.90 2.74
N ARG A 94 1.62 18.86 2.69
CA ARG A 94 1.70 20.12 3.39
C ARG A 94 0.50 20.30 4.32
N ILE A 95 0.74 20.90 5.47
CA ILE A 95 -0.31 21.24 6.41
C ILE A 95 -0.64 22.72 6.23
N GLU A 96 -1.88 23.01 5.85
CA GLU A 96 -2.39 24.36 5.60
C GLU A 96 -3.70 24.53 6.37
N ASN A 97 -3.83 25.60 7.15
CA ASN A 97 -5.02 25.93 7.93
C ASN A 97 -5.55 24.76 8.80
N GLY A 98 -4.64 23.95 9.37
CA GLY A 98 -5.01 22.80 10.19
C GLY A 98 -5.51 21.58 9.41
N GLU A 99 -5.32 21.56 8.09
CA GLU A 99 -5.64 20.47 7.20
C GLU A 99 -4.40 19.94 6.48
N ALA A 100 -4.35 18.64 6.20
CA ALA A 100 -3.27 18.01 5.44
C ALA A 100 -3.65 17.89 3.96
N TRP A 101 -2.76 18.36 3.08
CA TRP A 101 -2.94 18.36 1.65
C TRP A 101 -1.80 17.64 0.95
N LEU A 102 -2.13 16.71 0.06
CA LEU A 102 -1.19 15.99 -0.78
C LEU A 102 -1.06 16.71 -2.13
N TYR A 103 0.15 17.07 -2.46
CA TYR A 103 0.54 17.76 -3.69
C TYR A 103 1.26 16.83 -4.64
N ASN A 104 1.14 17.09 -5.93
CA ASN A 104 1.88 16.46 -7.02
C ASN A 104 1.79 14.93 -7.10
N LEU A 105 0.81 14.30 -6.44
CA LEU A 105 0.55 12.89 -6.69
C LEU A 105 -0.14 12.76 -8.04
N TYR A 106 0.55 12.21 -9.03
CA TYR A 106 -0.03 11.94 -10.34
C TYR A 106 -0.92 10.72 -10.28
N ILE A 107 -2.18 10.87 -10.71
CA ILE A 107 -3.11 9.76 -10.94
C ILE A 107 -3.59 9.88 -12.38
N ALA A 108 -3.31 8.86 -13.20
CA ALA A 108 -3.73 8.87 -14.60
C ALA A 108 -5.25 9.04 -14.74
N PRO A 109 -5.73 9.84 -15.70
CA PRO A 109 -7.16 10.01 -15.95
C PRO A 109 -7.82 8.68 -16.28
N TYR A 110 -9.06 8.48 -15.80
CA TYR A 110 -9.80 7.26 -16.10
C TYR A 110 -10.10 7.16 -17.60
N ARG A 111 -9.64 6.09 -18.25
CA ARG A 111 -9.67 5.90 -19.70
C ARG A 111 -11.07 6.00 -20.31
N TYR A 112 -12.10 5.61 -19.55
CA TYR A 112 -13.49 5.59 -20.00
C TYR A 112 -14.32 6.71 -19.34
N ALA A 113 -13.69 7.83 -18.97
CA ALA A 113 -14.41 8.98 -18.44
C ALA A 113 -15.23 9.64 -19.57
N THR A 114 -16.54 9.74 -19.39
CA THR A 114 -17.44 10.44 -20.30
C THR A 114 -17.45 11.94 -20.07
N LEU A 115 -17.09 12.38 -18.86
CA LEU A 115 -16.95 13.78 -18.47
C LEU A 115 -15.47 14.16 -18.43
N LYS A 116 -15.18 15.48 -18.50
CA LYS A 116 -13.81 15.99 -18.37
C LYS A 116 -13.19 15.48 -17.07
N PRO A 117 -12.09 14.70 -17.14
CA PRO A 117 -11.43 14.20 -15.94
C PRO A 117 -10.79 15.37 -15.15
N PRO A 118 -10.64 15.24 -13.82
CA PRO A 118 -9.92 16.21 -13.02
C PRO A 118 -8.45 16.27 -13.43
N ASP A 119 -7.79 17.37 -13.08
CA ASP A 119 -6.34 17.52 -13.27
C ASP A 119 -5.61 16.34 -12.57
N PRO A 120 -4.78 15.57 -13.27
CA PRO A 120 -4.01 14.45 -12.72
C PRO A 120 -3.13 14.82 -11.53
N LEU A 121 -2.63 16.05 -11.48
CA LEU A 121 -1.73 16.58 -10.44
C LEU A 121 -2.43 17.44 -9.39
N ARG A 122 -3.77 17.55 -9.43
CA ARG A 122 -4.50 18.38 -8.47
C ARG A 122 -4.12 18.06 -7.03
N LYS A 123 -4.18 19.05 -6.16
CA LYS A 123 -4.04 18.84 -4.72
C LYS A 123 -5.22 18.04 -4.15
N ARG A 124 -4.95 17.13 -3.22
CA ARG A 124 -5.95 16.25 -2.62
C ARG A 124 -5.89 16.35 -1.10
N LYS A 125 -7.06 16.52 -0.49
CA LYS A 125 -7.15 16.58 0.97
C LYS A 125 -6.91 15.21 1.57
N LEU A 126 -6.07 15.15 2.61
CA LEU A 126 -5.87 13.96 3.43
C LEU A 126 -6.71 14.05 4.70
N LEU A 127 -7.26 12.91 5.09
CA LEU A 127 -8.07 12.78 6.30
C LEU A 127 -7.23 12.10 7.38
N LEU A 128 -6.78 12.91 8.33
CA LEU A 128 -6.00 12.54 9.50
C LEU A 128 -6.72 12.99 10.77
N HIS A 129 -6.41 12.37 11.90
CA HIS A 129 -6.89 12.86 13.19
C HIS A 129 -6.25 14.21 13.53
N LYS A 130 -7.00 15.09 14.18
CA LYS A 130 -6.53 16.43 14.56
C LYS A 130 -5.23 16.37 15.39
N ARG A 131 -5.10 15.37 16.25
CA ARG A 131 -3.89 15.15 17.06
C ARG A 131 -2.66 14.81 16.19
N GLU A 132 -2.86 14.02 15.13
CA GLU A 132 -1.79 13.67 14.18
C GLU A 132 -1.34 14.89 13.37
N ILE A 133 -2.28 15.69 12.90
CA ILE A 133 -1.99 16.95 12.17
C ILE A 133 -1.18 17.89 13.05
N LEU A 134 -1.56 18.10 14.30
CA LEU A 134 -0.82 18.98 15.23
C LEU A 134 0.59 18.45 15.51
N ARG A 135 0.72 17.12 15.71
CA ARG A 135 2.02 16.47 15.92
C ARG A 135 2.94 16.63 14.71
N LEU A 136 2.40 16.38 13.51
CA LEU A 136 3.14 16.55 12.24
C LEU A 136 3.53 17.99 12.03
N LEU A 137 2.64 18.95 12.29
CA LEU A 137 2.91 20.39 12.14
C LEU A 137 4.10 20.81 13.01
N GLY A 138 4.11 20.42 14.30
CA GLY A 138 5.22 20.73 15.22
C GLY A 138 6.56 20.13 14.79
N LYS A 139 6.55 18.96 14.15
CA LYS A 139 7.78 18.31 13.66
C LYS A 139 8.28 18.91 12.34
N VAL A 140 7.38 19.22 11.41
CA VAL A 140 7.75 19.81 10.10
C VAL A 140 8.33 21.23 10.25
N GLN A 141 7.97 21.95 11.31
CA GLN A 141 8.59 23.25 11.61
C GLN A 141 10.08 23.14 11.96
N GLN A 142 10.55 21.95 12.35
CA GLN A 142 11.96 21.70 12.59
C GLN A 142 12.70 21.55 11.25
N LYS A 143 13.91 22.11 11.18
CA LYS A 143 14.72 22.12 9.95
C LYS A 143 15.04 20.72 9.45
N GLY A 144 14.75 20.47 8.17
CA GLY A 144 15.11 19.25 7.47
C GLY A 144 14.02 18.16 7.46
N PHE A 145 12.88 18.36 8.13
CA PHE A 145 11.75 17.44 8.05
C PHE A 145 10.78 17.80 6.94
N THR A 146 10.23 16.75 6.32
CA THR A 146 9.17 16.85 5.30
C THR A 146 8.19 15.69 5.48
N ILE A 147 7.03 15.79 4.87
CA ILE A 147 6.06 14.69 4.84
C ILE A 147 5.90 14.21 3.40
N ILE A 148 6.14 12.93 3.18
CA ILE A 148 6.09 12.30 1.86
C ILE A 148 5.09 11.15 1.83
N PRO A 149 4.40 10.88 0.70
CA PRO A 149 3.60 9.68 0.55
C PRO A 149 4.49 8.48 0.23
N LEU A 150 4.19 7.33 0.86
CA LEU A 150 4.90 6.08 0.68
C LEU A 150 4.15 5.10 -0.21
N ARG A 151 2.84 4.97 -0.02
CA ARG A 151 2.00 4.05 -0.82
C ARG A 151 0.55 4.51 -0.86
N VAL A 152 -0.13 4.11 -1.94
CA VAL A 152 -1.57 4.22 -2.10
C VAL A 152 -2.15 2.83 -2.16
N TYR A 153 -3.21 2.57 -1.40
CA TYR A 153 -3.82 1.24 -1.29
C TYR A 153 -5.32 1.31 -0.99
N PHE A 154 -6.02 0.22 -1.27
CA PHE A 154 -7.40 0.01 -0.81
C PHE A 154 -7.40 -0.75 0.50
N LYS A 155 -8.20 -0.31 1.45
CA LYS A 155 -8.50 -0.98 2.71
C LYS A 155 -9.99 -0.87 2.97
N ASP A 156 -10.67 -1.99 3.13
CA ASP A 156 -12.12 -2.07 3.35
C ASP A 156 -12.92 -1.25 2.31
N GLY A 157 -12.52 -1.36 1.02
CA GLY A 157 -13.16 -0.66 -0.10
C GLY A 157 -12.86 0.84 -0.20
N LYS A 158 -12.12 1.43 0.75
CA LYS A 158 -11.73 2.85 0.77
C LYS A 158 -10.27 3.00 0.34
N VAL A 159 -9.98 4.10 -0.37
CA VAL A 159 -8.60 4.45 -0.72
C VAL A 159 -7.92 5.09 0.48
N LYS A 160 -6.74 4.60 0.81
CA LYS A 160 -5.87 5.09 1.86
C LYS A 160 -4.51 5.44 1.29
N VAL A 161 -3.83 6.36 1.96
CA VAL A 161 -2.45 6.75 1.67
C VAL A 161 -1.64 6.59 2.93
N GLU A 162 -0.55 5.86 2.86
CA GLU A 162 0.46 5.86 3.91
C GLU A 162 1.41 7.01 3.65
N ILE A 163 1.55 7.89 4.61
CA ILE A 163 2.46 9.02 4.58
C ILE A 163 3.54 8.86 5.64
N ALA A 164 4.70 9.44 5.42
CA ALA A 164 5.81 9.41 6.37
C ALA A 164 6.31 10.80 6.69
N LEU A 165 6.59 11.04 7.97
CA LEU A 165 7.49 12.09 8.39
C LEU A 165 8.91 11.63 8.08
N ALA A 166 9.64 12.38 7.27
CA ALA A 166 10.92 11.97 6.75
C ALA A 166 11.93 13.11 6.78
N LYS A 167 13.20 12.76 6.82
CA LYS A 167 14.33 13.68 6.73
C LYS A 167 15.13 13.39 5.47
N GLY A 168 15.45 14.40 4.68
CA GLY A 168 16.29 14.24 3.49
C GLY A 168 17.67 13.68 3.85
N LYS A 169 18.11 12.60 3.23
CA LYS A 169 19.44 12.04 3.41
C LYS A 169 20.48 12.95 2.76
N LYS A 170 21.63 13.12 3.41
CA LYS A 170 22.75 13.83 2.81
C LYS A 170 23.29 13.02 1.62
N THR A 171 23.85 13.71 0.64
CA THR A 171 24.39 13.08 -0.58
C THR A 171 25.48 12.04 -0.28
N TYR A 172 26.21 12.21 0.82
CA TYR A 172 27.23 11.26 1.28
C TYR A 172 26.61 9.95 1.76
N ASP A 173 25.62 10.02 2.67
CA ASP A 173 24.92 8.86 3.25
C ASP A 173 24.25 8.02 2.14
N ARG A 174 23.70 8.70 1.13
CA ARG A 174 23.08 8.05 -0.04
C ARG A 174 24.10 7.25 -0.88
N ARG A 175 25.31 7.79 -1.07
CA ARG A 175 26.38 7.09 -1.83
C ARG A 175 26.89 5.86 -1.08
N GLU A 176 26.99 5.94 0.24
CA GLU A 176 27.45 4.85 1.08
C GLU A 176 26.45 3.70 1.09
N GLU A 177 25.16 3.96 1.27
CA GLU A 177 24.11 2.95 1.17
C GLU A 177 24.04 2.27 -0.21
N LEU A 178 24.28 3.01 -1.29
CA LEU A 178 24.33 2.43 -2.64
C LEU A 178 25.51 1.48 -2.78
N ARG A 179 26.70 1.86 -2.29
CA ARG A 179 27.89 0.99 -2.29
C ARG A 179 27.67 -0.28 -1.48
N GLU A 180 27.11 -0.18 -0.29
CA GLU A 180 26.78 -1.35 0.55
C GLU A 180 25.81 -2.31 -0.13
N ARG A 181 24.77 -1.77 -0.78
CA ARG A 181 23.82 -2.59 -1.55
C ARG A 181 24.48 -3.31 -2.72
N ASP A 182 25.38 -2.64 -3.43
CA ASP A 182 26.08 -3.23 -4.56
C ASP A 182 27.06 -4.32 -4.10
N ILE A 183 27.80 -4.09 -3.01
CA ILE A 183 28.65 -5.09 -2.38
C ILE A 183 27.82 -6.31 -1.96
N LYS A 184 26.70 -6.10 -1.29
CA LYS A 184 25.81 -7.19 -0.87
C LYS A 184 25.31 -8.00 -2.05
N ARG A 185 24.86 -7.32 -3.14
CA ARG A 185 24.42 -8.00 -4.37
C ARG A 185 25.52 -8.81 -5.01
N GLN A 186 26.76 -8.30 -4.99
CA GLN A 186 27.92 -9.01 -5.54
C GLN A 186 28.22 -10.25 -4.71
N MET A 187 28.26 -10.14 -3.38
CA MET A 187 28.45 -11.29 -2.48
C MET A 187 27.38 -12.37 -2.70
N GLU A 188 26.10 -11.98 -2.86
CA GLU A 188 25.01 -12.92 -3.12
C GLU A 188 25.17 -13.65 -4.47
N ARG A 189 25.70 -12.98 -5.52
CA ARG A 189 26.01 -13.60 -6.82
C ARG A 189 27.17 -14.59 -6.68
N ASP A 190 28.22 -14.18 -5.99
CA ASP A 190 29.42 -15.00 -5.82
C ASP A 190 29.09 -16.28 -5.04
N LEU A 191 28.28 -16.18 -3.99
CA LEU A 191 27.78 -17.34 -3.23
C LEU A 191 26.91 -18.29 -4.07
N LYS A 192 26.17 -17.77 -5.06
CA LYS A 192 25.38 -18.63 -5.96
C LYS A 192 26.27 -19.36 -6.97
N ASN A 193 27.35 -18.73 -7.41
CA ASN A 193 28.27 -19.32 -8.38
C ASN A 193 29.22 -20.37 -7.75
N TRP A 194 29.32 -20.40 -6.41
CA TRP A 194 30.11 -21.41 -5.65
C TRP A 194 29.35 -22.70 -5.35
N ARG A 195 28.08 -22.81 -5.75
CA ARG A 195 27.26 -24.02 -5.67
C ARG A 195 27.16 -24.72 -7.02
#